data_72e23342bff9831d4f40dfa0a6542b13
#
_entry.id   72e23342bff9831d4f40dfa0a6542b13
#
_cell.length_a   1.000
_cell.length_b   1.000
_cell.length_c   1.000
_cell.angle_alpha   90.00
_cell.angle_beta   90.00
_cell.angle_gamma   90.00
#
_symmetry.space_group_name_H-M   'P 1'
#
loop_
_entity.id
_entity.type
_entity.pdbx_description
1 polymer ?
#
loop_
_entity_poly.entity_id
_entity_poly.type
_entity_poly.pdbx_seq_one_letter_code
_entity_poly.pdbx_strand_id
1 'polypeptide(L)'
;MLKVAGGSLAALGLTAAGCGSGTGSGDGTVTIRYTWWGSDDRAKRINQSIALFEKKFPKIKVKTDFQPYADFWKKFNTQASGGNAPDVFQNAIGFLRKYDAKNVLLDLREQAEAGNLRLDGFRAGLEKFGEVDGKLLGVPVGSNSMALVIDRTVFTKAGVTPKPGWTWDEYHAALTKIQETQGRAGDAGPYGIMYLYDLYLRQHGKAFFTTSGLGFTEADLTDWWNKAFQRVKSGVYADPKKTIQAKPKSAVTAELAGSEFTWDNFAVRYTAEGKSQYGLAPIPTTDGRKTGQYLGSLMLSASKRTEHPKEVAQFIDFMVHDPEVGKIMGYDRGVPATEAQYQAYVPTDEVGKQIAAYEKQLVETRVLEPITPHPAGADVCEAAFLRLSEEMSLGERPVADAVKQYFTEAKTALSS
;
A
#
# COMPACT_ATOMS: atom_id res chain seq x y z
N MET A 1 -19.50 32.59 65.74
CA MET A 1 -18.42 32.76 66.75
C MET A 1 -17.14 32.43 66.02
N LEU A 2 -16.47 33.45 65.51
CA LEU A 2 -15.23 34.01 66.00
C LEU A 2 -14.16 33.02 66.43
N LYS A 3 -13.04 32.95 65.74
CA LYS A 3 -11.82 33.69 66.08
C LYS A 3 -10.78 33.68 64.94
N VAL A 4 -10.30 34.89 64.72
CA VAL A 4 -9.16 35.32 63.92
C VAL A 4 -7.87 35.15 64.73
N ALA A 5 -6.80 34.74 64.11
CA ALA A 5 -5.40 35.09 64.41
C ALA A 5 -4.59 34.66 63.16
N GLY A 6 -3.88 35.44 62.41
CA GLY A 6 -3.00 36.56 62.73
C GLY A 6 -1.57 36.08 62.82
N GLY A 7 -0.75 36.26 61.74
CA GLY A 7 0.69 36.22 61.98
C GLY A 7 1.60 35.79 60.83
N SER A 8 2.23 36.82 60.28
CA SER A 8 3.66 36.91 59.85
C SER A 8 4.07 36.55 58.43
N LEU A 9 4.30 37.59 57.65
CA LEU A 9 5.15 37.59 56.44
C LEU A 9 6.59 37.24 56.81
N ALA A 10 7.14 36.26 56.06
CA ALA A 10 8.58 36.16 55.90
C ALA A 10 8.90 36.21 54.39
N ALA A 11 9.48 37.31 53.98
CA ALA A 11 10.04 37.47 52.62
C ALA A 11 11.34 36.65 52.52
N LEU A 12 11.36 35.67 51.64
CA LEU A 12 12.55 34.96 51.21
C LEU A 12 12.77 35.19 49.74
N GLY A 13 13.93 35.75 49.43
CA GLY A 13 14.36 36.16 48.10
C GLY A 13 14.40 34.99 47.11
N LEU A 14 13.80 35.19 45.95
CA LEU A 14 13.99 34.34 44.77
C LEU A 14 15.31 34.71 44.09
N THR A 15 16.31 33.86 44.23
CA THR A 15 17.41 33.80 43.29
C THR A 15 16.90 33.11 42.04
N ALA A 16 16.82 33.84 40.93
CA ALA A 16 16.56 33.31 39.59
C ALA A 16 17.75 32.43 39.18
N ALA A 17 17.61 31.13 39.39
CA ALA A 17 18.45 30.15 38.73
C ALA A 17 17.87 29.91 37.33
N GLY A 18 18.55 30.44 36.31
CA GLY A 18 18.25 30.19 34.93
C GLY A 18 18.41 28.70 34.62
N CYS A 19 17.30 27.98 34.46
CA CYS A 19 17.30 26.64 33.84
C CYS A 19 17.46 26.78 32.33
N GLY A 20 18.69 26.86 31.89
CA GLY A 20 19.04 26.53 30.53
C GLY A 20 18.78 25.04 30.31
N SER A 21 17.67 24.69 29.70
CA SER A 21 17.40 23.32 29.22
C SER A 21 18.16 23.08 27.92
N GLY A 22 19.47 22.96 28.03
CA GLY A 22 20.31 22.39 27.02
C GLY A 22 20.65 20.95 27.37
N THR A 23 19.79 20.01 27.12
CA THR A 23 20.16 18.59 27.10
C THR A 23 20.59 18.18 25.71
N GLY A 24 21.68 18.76 25.23
CA GLY A 24 22.49 18.10 24.22
C GLY A 24 23.19 16.94 24.92
N SER A 25 22.87 15.70 24.57
CA SER A 25 23.68 14.55 24.96
C SER A 25 25.08 14.75 24.33
N GLY A 26 26.08 14.88 25.15
CA GLY A 26 27.43 15.33 24.76
C GLY A 26 28.26 14.37 23.91
N ASP A 27 27.66 13.38 23.25
CA ASP A 27 28.36 12.42 22.37
C ASP A 27 28.05 12.59 20.88
N GLY A 28 27.18 13.57 20.50
CA GLY A 28 26.78 13.81 19.11
C GLY A 28 25.86 12.73 18.53
N THR A 29 25.18 11.94 19.37
CA THR A 29 24.22 10.92 18.93
C THR A 29 22.89 11.57 18.53
N VAL A 30 22.42 11.24 17.31
CA VAL A 30 21.14 11.67 16.75
C VAL A 30 20.13 10.54 16.91
N THR A 31 18.88 10.88 17.27
CA THR A 31 17.78 9.91 17.30
C THR A 31 16.70 10.31 16.31
N ILE A 32 16.38 9.44 15.35
CA ILE A 32 15.30 9.61 14.38
C ILE A 32 14.14 8.66 14.72
N ARG A 33 12.91 9.05 14.39
CA ARG A 33 11.69 8.25 14.58
C ARG A 33 11.25 7.66 13.26
N TYR A 34 11.07 6.35 13.21
CA TYR A 34 10.57 5.64 12.03
C TYR A 34 9.28 4.89 12.34
N THR A 35 8.26 5.04 11.47
CA THR A 35 6.97 4.36 11.61
C THR A 35 6.50 3.74 10.30
N TRP A 36 5.77 2.61 10.41
CA TRP A 36 5.25 1.87 9.25
C TRP A 36 3.96 1.12 9.59
N TRP A 37 3.25 0.64 8.56
CA TRP A 37 2.19 -0.34 8.75
C TRP A 37 2.68 -1.74 8.42
N GLY A 38 2.20 -2.74 9.18
CA GLY A 38 2.57 -4.13 8.94
C GLY A 38 2.22 -5.06 10.09
N SER A 39 2.72 -6.29 9.97
CA SER A 39 2.60 -7.35 10.97
C SER A 39 3.80 -7.36 11.92
N ASP A 40 3.70 -8.16 12.98
CA ASP A 40 4.81 -8.44 13.91
C ASP A 40 6.03 -9.05 13.20
N ASP A 41 5.81 -9.89 12.17
CA ASP A 41 6.91 -10.48 11.39
C ASP A 41 7.66 -9.40 10.59
N ARG A 42 6.93 -8.48 9.93
CA ARG A 42 7.53 -7.31 9.29
C ARG A 42 8.31 -6.46 10.29
N ALA A 43 7.77 -6.25 11.48
CA ALA A 43 8.47 -5.49 12.52
C ALA A 43 9.79 -6.15 12.95
N LYS A 44 9.82 -7.47 13.09
CA LYS A 44 11.08 -8.21 13.37
C LYS A 44 12.11 -7.97 12.27
N ARG A 45 11.75 -8.10 11.00
CA ARG A 45 12.64 -7.90 9.84
C ARG A 45 13.15 -6.46 9.78
N ILE A 46 12.28 -5.48 9.96
CA ILE A 46 12.67 -4.06 9.98
C ILE A 46 13.63 -3.78 11.14
N ASN A 47 13.35 -4.28 12.35
CA ASN A 47 14.23 -4.09 13.51
C ASN A 47 15.61 -4.77 13.33
N GLN A 48 15.67 -5.93 12.67
CA GLN A 48 16.94 -6.55 12.28
C GLN A 48 17.72 -5.67 11.30
N SER A 49 17.04 -5.07 10.32
CA SER A 49 17.65 -4.14 9.36
C SER A 49 18.16 -2.87 10.05
N ILE A 50 17.40 -2.33 11.02
CA ILE A 50 17.79 -1.18 11.83
C ILE A 50 19.04 -1.49 12.67
N ALA A 51 19.15 -2.68 13.24
CA ALA A 51 20.34 -3.08 14.00
C ALA A 51 21.60 -3.08 13.13
N LEU A 52 21.51 -3.47 11.84
CA LEU A 52 22.60 -3.35 10.88
C LEU A 52 22.92 -1.88 10.57
N PHE A 53 21.90 -1.04 10.40
CA PHE A 53 22.08 0.39 10.20
C PHE A 53 22.81 1.03 11.38
N GLU A 54 22.38 0.81 12.60
CA GLU A 54 22.98 1.38 13.80
C GLU A 54 24.41 0.89 14.04
N LYS A 55 24.75 -0.33 13.59
CA LYS A 55 26.12 -0.83 13.58
C LYS A 55 27.01 -0.08 12.60
N LYS A 56 26.46 0.27 11.42
CA LYS A 56 27.18 1.00 10.38
C LYS A 56 27.27 2.50 10.69
N PHE A 57 26.25 3.06 11.33
CA PHE A 57 26.13 4.45 11.74
C PHE A 57 25.91 4.58 13.26
N PRO A 58 26.93 4.34 14.11
CA PRO A 58 26.74 4.18 15.56
C PRO A 58 26.22 5.44 16.27
N LYS A 59 26.37 6.61 15.64
CA LYS A 59 25.87 7.90 16.12
C LYS A 59 24.42 8.19 15.72
N ILE A 60 23.75 7.30 15.00
CA ILE A 60 22.35 7.45 14.64
C ILE A 60 21.55 6.32 15.29
N LYS A 61 20.54 6.69 16.08
CA LYS A 61 19.60 5.75 16.70
C LYS A 61 18.23 5.88 16.10
N VAL A 62 17.51 4.75 15.97
CA VAL A 62 16.18 4.71 15.35
C VAL A 62 15.15 4.24 16.35
N LYS A 63 14.25 5.13 16.74
CA LYS A 63 13.05 4.78 17.51
C LYS A 63 11.92 4.35 16.59
N THR A 64 11.36 3.20 16.85
CA THR A 64 10.37 2.57 15.98
C THR A 64 8.98 2.52 16.57
N ASP A 65 7.97 2.57 15.71
CA ASP A 65 6.57 2.31 16.02
C ASP A 65 5.87 1.73 14.78
N PHE A 66 4.93 0.80 14.98
CA PHE A 66 4.16 0.25 13.87
C PHE A 66 2.73 -0.06 14.29
N GLN A 67 1.85 -0.12 13.29
CA GLN A 67 0.41 -0.39 13.46
C GLN A 67 -0.10 -1.22 12.29
N PRO A 68 -1.25 -1.90 12.42
CA PRO A 68 -2.03 -2.35 11.28
C PRO A 68 -2.38 -1.18 10.35
N TYR A 69 -2.64 -1.45 9.08
CA TYR A 69 -2.79 -0.42 8.03
C TYR A 69 -3.76 0.72 8.39
N ALA A 70 -4.97 0.39 8.82
CA ALA A 70 -6.00 1.40 9.12
C ALA A 70 -5.62 2.26 10.34
N ASP A 71 -5.09 1.64 11.40
CA ASP A 71 -4.68 2.34 12.63
C ASP A 71 -3.42 3.18 12.40
N PHE A 72 -2.51 2.72 11.53
CA PHE A 72 -1.36 3.51 11.11
C PHE A 72 -1.79 4.86 10.53
N TRP A 73 -2.68 4.87 9.54
CA TRP A 73 -3.11 6.12 8.91
C TRP A 73 -3.89 7.02 9.87
N LYS A 74 -4.71 6.45 10.75
CA LYS A 74 -5.42 7.20 11.78
C LYS A 74 -4.44 7.92 12.73
N LYS A 75 -3.44 7.19 13.24
CA LYS A 75 -2.39 7.73 14.12
C LYS A 75 -1.53 8.76 13.40
N PHE A 76 -1.07 8.43 12.18
CA PHE A 76 -0.24 9.31 11.37
C PHE A 76 -0.94 10.64 11.05
N ASN A 77 -2.22 10.60 10.65
CA ASN A 77 -3.00 11.82 10.40
C ASN A 77 -3.06 12.72 11.64
N THR A 78 -3.25 12.14 12.82
CA THR A 78 -3.27 12.90 14.08
C THR A 78 -1.91 13.55 14.36
N GLN A 79 -0.83 12.79 14.20
CA GLN A 79 0.54 13.27 14.41
C GLN A 79 0.92 14.36 13.40
N ALA A 80 0.62 14.17 12.13
CA ALA A 80 0.91 15.12 11.06
C ALA A 80 0.14 16.42 11.24
N SER A 81 -1.15 16.37 11.59
CA SER A 81 -1.98 17.55 11.87
C SER A 81 -1.49 18.32 13.10
N GLY A 82 -0.98 17.63 14.11
CA GLY A 82 -0.36 18.23 15.30
C GLY A 82 1.07 18.73 15.09
N GLY A 83 1.62 18.59 13.86
CA GLY A 83 2.99 19.00 13.54
C GLY A 83 4.07 18.11 14.17
N ASN A 84 3.72 16.89 14.59
CA ASN A 84 4.60 15.91 15.22
C ASN A 84 4.72 14.62 14.42
N ALA A 85 4.73 14.73 13.07
CA ALA A 85 4.98 13.58 12.20
C ALA A 85 6.33 12.92 12.54
N PRO A 86 6.47 11.59 12.43
CA PRO A 86 7.75 10.90 12.55
C PRO A 86 8.74 11.38 11.50
N ASP A 87 10.05 11.27 11.78
CA ASP A 87 11.12 11.73 10.85
C ASP A 87 11.07 10.96 9.54
N VAL A 88 10.91 9.63 9.61
CA VAL A 88 10.71 8.73 8.48
C VAL A 88 9.44 7.95 8.65
N PHE A 89 8.71 7.73 7.57
CA PHE A 89 7.52 6.89 7.61
C PHE A 89 7.27 6.19 6.28
N GLN A 90 6.65 5.01 6.38
CA GLN A 90 6.18 4.30 5.20
C GLN A 90 5.03 5.08 4.58
N ASN A 91 5.05 5.23 3.26
CA ASN A 91 4.04 5.97 2.50
C ASN A 91 3.61 5.17 1.25
N ALA A 92 2.57 5.64 0.60
CA ALA A 92 2.07 5.09 -0.65
C ALA A 92 1.73 6.22 -1.63
N ILE A 93 1.70 5.89 -2.92
CA ILE A 93 1.54 6.85 -4.01
C ILE A 93 0.26 7.70 -3.90
N GLY A 94 -0.82 7.11 -3.39
CA GLY A 94 -2.11 7.79 -3.19
C GLY A 94 -2.08 8.91 -2.15
N PHE A 95 -1.04 8.99 -1.32
CA PHE A 95 -0.94 9.97 -0.24
C PHE A 95 0.12 11.05 -0.47
N LEU A 96 0.94 10.95 -1.51
CA LEU A 96 2.02 11.90 -1.75
C LEU A 96 1.49 13.33 -1.91
N ARG A 97 0.57 13.57 -2.85
CA ARG A 97 -0.02 14.90 -3.08
C ARG A 97 -0.76 15.44 -1.86
N LYS A 98 -1.50 14.57 -1.16
CA LYS A 98 -2.22 14.93 0.06
C LYS A 98 -1.30 15.52 1.14
N TYR A 99 -0.17 14.84 1.40
CA TYR A 99 0.74 15.28 2.46
C TYR A 99 1.71 16.37 1.98
N ASP A 100 2.01 16.46 0.69
CA ASP A 100 2.73 17.61 0.13
C ASP A 100 1.89 18.90 0.24
N ALA A 101 0.64 18.87 -0.16
CA ALA A 101 -0.30 20.01 -0.02
C ALA A 101 -0.45 20.47 1.44
N LYS A 102 -0.34 19.54 2.42
CA LYS A 102 -0.34 19.84 3.85
C LYS A 102 1.02 20.22 4.42
N ASN A 103 2.03 20.33 3.55
CA ASN A 103 3.39 20.73 3.94
C ASN A 103 4.03 19.77 4.97
N VAL A 104 3.70 18.47 4.89
CA VAL A 104 4.20 17.42 5.78
C VAL A 104 5.49 16.79 5.24
N LEU A 105 5.63 16.69 3.91
CA LEU A 105 6.72 15.96 3.26
C LEU A 105 7.95 16.84 3.05
N LEU A 106 9.12 16.28 3.32
CA LEU A 106 10.42 16.82 2.94
C LEU A 106 10.71 16.48 1.48
N ASP A 107 11.14 17.45 0.69
CA ASP A 107 11.75 17.17 -0.61
C ASP A 107 13.15 16.59 -0.37
N LEU A 108 13.33 15.32 -0.74
CA LEU A 108 14.59 14.60 -0.55
C LEU A 108 15.62 14.88 -1.67
N ARG A 109 15.27 15.69 -2.67
CA ARG A 109 16.14 15.98 -3.82
C ARG A 109 17.45 16.66 -3.39
N GLU A 110 17.35 17.61 -2.47
CA GLU A 110 18.53 18.29 -1.90
C GLU A 110 19.48 17.29 -1.22
N GLN A 111 18.95 16.30 -0.53
CA GLN A 111 19.76 15.25 0.11
C GLN A 111 20.36 14.28 -0.90
N ALA A 112 19.66 14.02 -2.01
CA ALA A 112 20.21 13.23 -3.11
C ALA A 112 21.36 13.97 -3.82
N GLU A 113 21.21 15.27 -4.09
CA GLU A 113 22.25 16.12 -4.67
C GLU A 113 23.48 16.24 -3.75
N ALA A 114 23.27 16.25 -2.45
CA ALA A 114 24.34 16.24 -1.45
C ALA A 114 25.02 14.86 -1.27
N GLY A 115 24.57 13.81 -1.98
CA GLY A 115 25.13 12.46 -1.90
C GLY A 115 24.74 11.68 -0.64
N ASN A 116 23.74 12.12 0.11
CA ASN A 116 23.23 11.42 1.29
C ASN A 116 22.18 10.35 0.95
N LEU A 117 21.67 10.36 -0.27
CA LEU A 117 20.67 9.43 -0.82
C LEU A 117 20.99 9.16 -2.28
N ARG A 118 21.15 7.90 -2.65
CA ARG A 118 21.36 7.48 -4.04
C ARG A 118 20.01 7.31 -4.76
N LEU A 119 19.97 7.72 -6.01
CA LEU A 119 18.82 7.53 -6.91
C LEU A 119 19.16 6.61 -8.09
N ASP A 120 20.38 6.15 -8.19
CA ASP A 120 20.81 5.14 -9.15
C ASP A 120 20.58 3.72 -8.64
N GLY A 121 20.64 2.76 -9.56
CA GLY A 121 20.49 1.33 -9.23
C GLY A 121 19.05 0.89 -8.95
N PHE A 122 18.05 1.73 -9.16
CA PHE A 122 16.64 1.31 -9.12
C PHE A 122 16.27 0.49 -10.37
N ARG A 123 15.37 -0.49 -10.18
CA ARG A 123 14.84 -1.33 -11.23
C ARG A 123 13.66 -0.65 -11.94
N ALA A 124 13.55 -0.89 -13.25
CA ALA A 124 12.38 -0.53 -14.06
C ALA A 124 11.89 0.95 -13.94
N GLY A 125 12.77 1.89 -13.60
CA GLY A 125 12.40 3.31 -13.46
C GLY A 125 11.62 3.60 -12.16
N LEU A 126 11.72 2.73 -11.16
CA LEU A 126 11.03 2.89 -9.88
C LEU A 126 11.45 4.16 -9.13
N GLU A 127 12.65 4.70 -9.36
CA GLU A 127 13.12 5.96 -8.74
C GLU A 127 12.14 7.12 -8.94
N LYS A 128 11.37 7.10 -10.03
CA LYS A 128 10.41 8.16 -10.37
C LYS A 128 9.08 8.07 -9.63
N PHE A 129 8.78 6.94 -8.99
CA PHE A 129 7.49 6.74 -8.31
C PHE A 129 7.23 7.72 -7.17
N GLY A 130 8.29 8.22 -6.54
CA GLY A 130 8.19 9.20 -5.47
C GLY A 130 8.24 10.65 -5.93
N GLU A 131 8.32 10.89 -7.24
CA GLU A 131 8.38 12.25 -7.79
C GLU A 131 6.98 12.85 -7.99
N VAL A 132 6.77 14.04 -7.48
CA VAL A 132 5.55 14.83 -7.61
C VAL A 132 5.92 16.26 -7.89
N ASP A 133 5.52 16.79 -9.04
CA ASP A 133 5.70 18.19 -9.43
C ASP A 133 7.16 18.68 -9.26
N GLY A 134 8.13 17.83 -9.64
CA GLY A 134 9.56 18.10 -9.58
C GLY A 134 10.21 17.88 -8.20
N LYS A 135 9.46 17.53 -7.16
CA LYS A 135 9.98 17.18 -5.84
C LYS A 135 10.14 15.66 -5.69
N LEU A 136 11.11 15.21 -4.93
CA LEU A 136 11.28 13.82 -4.51
C LEU A 136 10.66 13.62 -3.12
N LEU A 137 9.42 13.17 -3.07
CA LEU A 137 8.61 13.07 -1.84
C LEU A 137 8.59 11.68 -1.22
N GLY A 138 9.17 10.69 -1.90
CA GLY A 138 9.28 9.33 -1.40
C GLY A 138 10.30 8.51 -2.18
N VAL A 139 10.86 7.50 -1.53
CA VAL A 139 11.83 6.58 -2.11
C VAL A 139 11.24 5.17 -2.09
N PRO A 140 11.05 4.52 -3.24
CA PRO A 140 10.50 3.19 -3.34
C PRO A 140 11.33 2.13 -2.61
N VAL A 141 10.67 1.21 -1.90
CA VAL A 141 11.32 0.10 -1.20
C VAL A 141 11.14 -1.24 -1.90
N GLY A 142 10.13 -1.34 -2.75
CA GLY A 142 9.82 -2.56 -3.49
C GLY A 142 8.72 -2.31 -4.50
N SER A 143 8.53 -3.24 -5.42
CA SER A 143 7.46 -3.24 -6.39
C SER A 143 6.45 -4.35 -6.11
N ASN A 144 5.18 -4.06 -6.34
CA ASN A 144 4.09 -5.01 -6.30
C ASN A 144 3.22 -4.81 -7.53
N SER A 145 2.74 -5.90 -8.09
CA SER A 145 1.82 -5.88 -9.22
C SER A 145 0.47 -6.47 -8.82
N MET A 146 -0.60 -5.94 -9.36
CA MET A 146 -1.91 -6.56 -9.20
C MET A 146 -1.89 -7.94 -9.85
N ALA A 147 -2.40 -8.95 -9.15
CA ALA A 147 -2.46 -10.32 -9.62
C ALA A 147 -3.80 -10.95 -9.27
N LEU A 148 -4.14 -12.03 -9.94
CA LEU A 148 -5.19 -12.93 -9.49
C LEU A 148 -4.54 -14.05 -8.68
N VAL A 149 -4.72 -14.06 -7.36
CA VAL A 149 -4.31 -15.21 -6.54
C VAL A 149 -5.35 -16.30 -6.71
N ILE A 150 -4.90 -17.51 -7.06
CA ILE A 150 -5.75 -18.68 -7.32
C ILE A 150 -5.45 -19.82 -6.34
N ASP A 151 -6.46 -20.56 -5.96
CA ASP A 151 -6.34 -21.91 -5.40
C ASP A 151 -6.10 -22.88 -6.56
N ARG A 152 -4.85 -23.34 -6.73
CA ARG A 152 -4.45 -24.23 -7.83
C ARG A 152 -5.23 -25.54 -7.82
N THR A 153 -5.58 -26.06 -6.65
CA THR A 153 -6.35 -27.30 -6.53
C THR A 153 -7.76 -27.13 -7.11
N VAL A 154 -8.39 -25.96 -6.82
CA VAL A 154 -9.72 -25.63 -7.35
C VAL A 154 -9.68 -25.47 -8.87
N PHE A 155 -8.71 -24.72 -9.38
CA PHE A 155 -8.55 -24.49 -10.82
C PHE A 155 -8.24 -25.80 -11.58
N THR A 156 -7.34 -26.62 -11.05
CA THR A 156 -7.00 -27.93 -11.65
C THR A 156 -8.20 -28.86 -11.69
N LYS A 157 -8.97 -28.97 -10.61
CA LYS A 157 -10.20 -29.81 -10.58
C LYS A 157 -11.25 -29.34 -11.58
N ALA A 158 -11.34 -28.04 -11.84
CA ALA A 158 -12.22 -27.51 -12.88
C ALA A 158 -11.65 -27.65 -14.30
N GLY A 159 -10.40 -28.12 -14.47
CA GLY A 159 -9.73 -28.17 -15.75
C GLY A 159 -9.53 -26.78 -16.36
N VAL A 160 -9.16 -25.81 -15.53
CA VAL A 160 -8.90 -24.40 -15.90
C VAL A 160 -7.43 -24.09 -15.68
N THR A 161 -6.79 -23.55 -16.71
CA THR A 161 -5.39 -23.08 -16.64
C THR A 161 -5.35 -21.62 -17.09
N PRO A 162 -5.18 -20.65 -16.15
CA PRO A 162 -4.97 -19.25 -16.53
C PRO A 162 -3.71 -19.11 -17.41
N LYS A 163 -3.80 -18.29 -18.43
CA LYS A 163 -2.70 -18.03 -19.37
C LYS A 163 -2.47 -16.53 -19.56
N PRO A 164 -1.25 -16.09 -19.89
CA PRO A 164 -1.02 -14.71 -20.29
C PRO A 164 -1.93 -14.29 -21.45
N GLY A 165 -2.54 -13.10 -21.33
CA GLY A 165 -3.41 -12.56 -22.36
C GLY A 165 -4.82 -13.17 -22.41
N TRP A 166 -5.24 -13.98 -21.43
CA TRP A 166 -6.64 -14.41 -21.37
C TRP A 166 -7.58 -13.21 -21.20
N THR A 167 -8.81 -13.37 -21.73
CA THR A 167 -9.79 -12.26 -21.74
C THR A 167 -10.67 -12.29 -20.50
N TRP A 168 -11.39 -11.19 -20.26
CA TRP A 168 -12.43 -11.13 -19.21
C TRP A 168 -13.52 -12.18 -19.42
N ASP A 169 -13.86 -12.49 -20.69
CA ASP A 169 -14.86 -13.52 -20.99
C ASP A 169 -14.32 -14.92 -20.67
N GLU A 170 -13.06 -15.23 -21.04
CA GLU A 170 -12.41 -16.50 -20.68
C GLU A 170 -12.31 -16.63 -19.15
N TYR A 171 -11.97 -15.55 -18.44
CA TYR A 171 -11.95 -15.53 -16.97
C TYR A 171 -13.33 -15.82 -16.38
N HIS A 172 -14.39 -15.13 -16.81
CA HIS A 172 -15.72 -15.36 -16.30
C HIS A 172 -16.24 -16.77 -16.62
N ALA A 173 -15.96 -17.30 -17.79
CA ALA A 173 -16.28 -18.69 -18.15
C ALA A 173 -15.57 -19.68 -17.23
N ALA A 174 -14.29 -19.42 -16.88
CA ALA A 174 -13.55 -20.22 -15.93
C ALA A 174 -14.19 -20.22 -14.53
N LEU A 175 -14.61 -19.04 -14.04
CA LEU A 175 -15.28 -18.91 -12.75
C LEU A 175 -16.62 -19.66 -12.72
N THR A 176 -17.41 -19.55 -13.78
CA THR A 176 -18.67 -20.29 -13.92
C THR A 176 -18.42 -21.79 -13.86
N LYS A 177 -17.42 -22.28 -14.60
CA LYS A 177 -17.05 -23.69 -14.59
C LYS A 177 -16.63 -24.19 -13.19
N ILE A 178 -15.90 -23.37 -12.43
CA ILE A 178 -15.54 -23.70 -11.04
C ILE A 178 -16.81 -23.82 -10.18
N GLN A 179 -17.70 -22.86 -10.28
CA GLN A 179 -18.95 -22.86 -9.53
C GLN A 179 -19.84 -24.08 -9.85
N GLU A 180 -20.02 -24.41 -11.14
CA GLU A 180 -20.83 -25.53 -11.59
C GLU A 180 -20.22 -26.89 -11.19
N THR A 181 -18.91 -27.05 -11.25
CA THR A 181 -18.24 -28.33 -11.00
C THR A 181 -17.96 -28.59 -9.53
N GLN A 182 -17.87 -27.56 -8.68
CA GLN A 182 -17.44 -27.71 -7.30
C GLN A 182 -18.38 -27.07 -6.28
N GLY A 183 -19.44 -26.35 -6.71
CA GLY A 183 -20.36 -25.64 -5.81
C GLY A 183 -19.70 -24.51 -5.01
N ARG A 184 -18.49 -24.09 -5.41
CA ARG A 184 -17.70 -23.04 -4.79
C ARG A 184 -17.67 -21.81 -5.70
N ALA A 185 -17.72 -20.61 -5.15
CA ALA A 185 -17.56 -19.42 -5.97
C ALA A 185 -16.22 -19.43 -6.71
N GLY A 186 -16.23 -18.99 -7.98
CA GLY A 186 -15.02 -18.92 -8.78
C GLY A 186 -14.07 -17.83 -8.26
N ASP A 187 -14.60 -16.68 -7.81
CA ASP A 187 -13.82 -15.56 -7.32
C ASP A 187 -14.48 -14.86 -6.11
N ALA A 188 -13.69 -14.18 -5.32
CA ALA A 188 -14.15 -13.40 -4.16
C ALA A 188 -15.11 -12.26 -4.53
N GLY A 189 -14.99 -11.72 -5.74
CA GLY A 189 -15.74 -10.58 -6.26
C GLY A 189 -14.97 -9.25 -6.15
N PRO A 190 -14.44 -8.74 -7.27
CA PRO A 190 -13.53 -7.60 -7.27
C PRO A 190 -14.20 -6.23 -7.27
N TYR A 191 -15.49 -6.14 -6.99
CA TYR A 191 -16.31 -4.95 -7.16
C TYR A 191 -15.91 -3.75 -6.28
N GLY A 192 -15.20 -3.98 -5.19
CA GLY A 192 -14.69 -2.94 -4.27
C GLY A 192 -13.22 -2.58 -4.47
N ILE A 193 -12.53 -3.16 -5.44
CA ILE A 193 -11.10 -2.93 -5.66
C ILE A 193 -10.92 -1.80 -6.67
N MET A 194 -10.68 -0.57 -6.19
CA MET A 194 -10.50 0.62 -7.02
C MET A 194 -9.37 0.44 -8.06
N TYR A 195 -8.25 -0.11 -7.65
CA TYR A 195 -7.08 -0.34 -8.53
C TYR A 195 -7.37 -1.33 -9.66
N LEU A 196 -8.21 -2.34 -9.42
CA LEU A 196 -8.62 -3.25 -10.50
C LEU A 196 -9.59 -2.57 -11.47
N TYR A 197 -10.48 -1.73 -10.96
CA TYR A 197 -11.36 -0.94 -11.82
C TYR A 197 -10.56 0.07 -12.66
N ASP A 198 -9.50 0.69 -12.11
CA ASP A 198 -8.58 1.52 -12.90
C ASP A 198 -7.91 0.72 -14.02
N LEU A 199 -7.43 -0.49 -13.74
CA LEU A 199 -6.88 -1.38 -14.77
C LEU A 199 -7.91 -1.69 -15.87
N TYR A 200 -9.13 -2.01 -15.48
CA TYR A 200 -10.23 -2.23 -16.43
C TYR A 200 -10.51 -1.00 -17.30
N LEU A 201 -10.55 0.19 -16.69
CA LEU A 201 -10.73 1.45 -17.40
C LEU A 201 -9.59 1.72 -18.40
N ARG A 202 -8.33 1.49 -18.01
CA ARG A 202 -7.15 1.66 -18.89
C ARG A 202 -7.22 0.76 -20.11
N GLN A 203 -7.67 -0.47 -19.96
CA GLN A 203 -7.91 -1.41 -21.06
C GLN A 203 -8.98 -0.89 -22.06
N HIS A 204 -9.84 0.04 -21.61
CA HIS A 204 -10.87 0.70 -22.42
C HIS A 204 -10.47 2.13 -22.82
N GLY A 205 -9.19 2.50 -22.70
CA GLY A 205 -8.69 3.82 -23.07
C GLY A 205 -9.12 4.96 -22.13
N LYS A 206 -9.52 4.62 -20.91
CA LYS A 206 -9.91 5.55 -19.84
C LYS A 206 -8.91 5.49 -18.69
N ALA A 207 -9.07 6.33 -17.67
CA ALA A 207 -8.31 6.26 -16.42
C ALA A 207 -9.27 6.50 -15.25
N PHE A 208 -8.89 6.05 -14.06
CA PHE A 208 -9.68 6.34 -12.85
C PHE A 208 -9.61 7.84 -12.51
N PHE A 209 -8.39 8.39 -12.47
CA PHE A 209 -8.16 9.81 -12.25
C PHE A 209 -7.57 10.49 -13.49
N THR A 210 -7.96 11.74 -13.68
CA THR A 210 -7.34 12.70 -14.61
C THR A 210 -6.79 13.88 -13.83
N THR A 211 -6.17 14.84 -14.51
CA THR A 211 -5.73 16.10 -13.89
C THR A 211 -6.88 16.97 -13.37
N SER A 212 -8.12 16.71 -13.83
CA SER A 212 -9.30 17.52 -13.52
C SER A 212 -10.40 16.78 -12.76
N GLY A 213 -10.17 15.53 -12.35
CA GLY A 213 -11.17 14.75 -11.62
C GLY A 213 -11.20 13.28 -12.00
N LEU A 214 -12.39 12.68 -12.05
CA LEU A 214 -12.59 11.29 -12.48
C LEU A 214 -12.51 11.19 -14.01
N GLY A 215 -11.86 10.14 -14.52
CA GLY A 215 -11.68 9.86 -15.95
C GLY A 215 -12.73 8.91 -16.55
N PHE A 216 -13.82 8.66 -15.84
CA PHE A 216 -14.93 7.78 -16.23
C PHE A 216 -16.28 8.40 -15.88
N THR A 217 -17.36 7.83 -16.38
CA THR A 217 -18.72 8.33 -16.20
C THR A 217 -19.52 7.51 -15.20
N GLU A 218 -20.66 8.06 -14.74
CA GLU A 218 -21.63 7.30 -13.93
C GLU A 218 -22.11 6.02 -14.63
N ALA A 219 -22.25 6.07 -15.97
CA ALA A 219 -22.65 4.90 -16.76
C ALA A 219 -21.58 3.79 -16.71
N ASP A 220 -20.29 4.13 -16.76
CA ASP A 220 -19.20 3.17 -16.68
C ASP A 220 -19.21 2.45 -15.32
N LEU A 221 -19.38 3.18 -14.23
CA LEU A 221 -19.41 2.63 -12.89
C LEU A 221 -20.68 1.80 -12.64
N THR A 222 -21.80 2.26 -13.18
CA THR A 222 -23.07 1.53 -13.12
C THR A 222 -22.96 0.17 -13.82
N ASP A 223 -22.34 0.13 -15.00
CA ASP A 223 -22.12 -1.12 -15.75
C ASP A 223 -21.20 -2.08 -14.96
N TRP A 224 -20.07 -1.56 -14.44
CA TRP A 224 -19.14 -2.35 -13.62
C TRP A 224 -19.83 -3.00 -12.41
N TRP A 225 -20.52 -2.24 -11.61
CA TRP A 225 -21.18 -2.74 -10.40
C TRP A 225 -22.38 -3.65 -10.71
N ASN A 226 -23.22 -3.32 -11.70
CA ASN A 226 -24.33 -4.18 -12.09
C ASN A 226 -23.87 -5.56 -12.56
N LYS A 227 -22.84 -5.62 -13.40
CA LYS A 227 -22.24 -6.89 -13.85
C LYS A 227 -21.67 -7.70 -12.70
N ALA A 228 -21.02 -7.03 -11.76
CA ALA A 228 -20.45 -7.68 -10.57
C ALA A 228 -21.57 -8.29 -9.69
N PHE A 229 -22.62 -7.53 -9.37
CA PHE A 229 -23.70 -8.02 -8.51
C PHE A 229 -24.60 -9.06 -9.18
N GLN A 230 -24.70 -9.08 -10.51
CA GLN A 230 -25.29 -10.22 -11.22
C GLN A 230 -24.50 -11.50 -10.94
N ARG A 231 -23.17 -11.46 -10.91
CA ARG A 231 -22.30 -12.60 -10.61
C ARG A 231 -22.36 -13.04 -9.14
N VAL A 232 -22.54 -12.10 -8.22
CA VAL A 232 -22.84 -12.44 -6.81
C VAL A 232 -24.16 -13.21 -6.73
N LYS A 233 -25.20 -12.73 -7.39
CA LYS A 233 -26.52 -13.39 -7.38
C LYS A 233 -26.50 -14.80 -8.01
N SER A 234 -25.68 -15.02 -9.02
CA SER A 234 -25.51 -16.33 -9.66
C SER A 234 -24.57 -17.29 -8.89
N GLY A 235 -23.94 -16.82 -7.82
CA GLY A 235 -22.95 -17.59 -7.04
C GLY A 235 -21.58 -17.74 -7.70
N VAL A 236 -21.34 -17.08 -8.84
CA VAL A 236 -20.02 -17.06 -9.50
C VAL A 236 -19.03 -16.24 -8.68
N TYR A 237 -19.47 -15.15 -8.06
CA TYR A 237 -18.74 -14.46 -7.01
C TYR A 237 -19.23 -14.88 -5.63
N ALA A 238 -18.31 -14.89 -4.67
CA ALA A 238 -18.60 -15.31 -3.30
C ALA A 238 -19.68 -14.44 -2.63
N ASP A 239 -20.42 -15.04 -1.71
CA ASP A 239 -21.39 -14.34 -0.88
C ASP A 239 -20.67 -13.28 -0.01
N PRO A 240 -21.00 -11.99 -0.16
CA PRO A 240 -20.34 -10.91 0.58
C PRO A 240 -20.47 -11.04 2.11
N LYS A 241 -21.60 -11.53 2.62
CA LYS A 241 -21.79 -11.73 4.06
C LYS A 241 -20.81 -12.76 4.61
N LYS A 242 -20.59 -13.85 3.87
CA LYS A 242 -19.63 -14.89 4.26
C LYS A 242 -18.19 -14.38 4.17
N THR A 243 -17.85 -13.59 3.13
CA THR A 243 -16.50 -13.02 3.00
C THR A 243 -16.19 -12.00 4.10
N ILE A 244 -17.16 -11.17 4.49
CA ILE A 244 -17.02 -10.23 5.62
C ILE A 244 -16.85 -10.99 6.95
N GLN A 245 -17.63 -12.03 7.18
CA GLN A 245 -17.53 -12.87 8.39
C GLN A 245 -16.21 -13.64 8.48
N ALA A 246 -15.57 -13.94 7.35
CA ALA A 246 -14.30 -14.65 7.31
C ALA A 246 -13.10 -13.76 7.69
N LYS A 247 -13.25 -12.44 7.67
CA LYS A 247 -12.14 -11.52 8.02
C LYS A 247 -11.54 -11.89 9.39
N PRO A 248 -10.22 -11.91 9.57
CA PRO A 248 -9.20 -11.34 8.67
C PRO A 248 -8.72 -12.26 7.54
N LYS A 249 -9.23 -13.49 7.41
CA LYS A 249 -8.89 -14.38 6.28
C LYS A 249 -9.42 -13.80 4.96
N SER A 250 -8.71 -14.09 3.88
CA SER A 250 -9.22 -13.83 2.53
C SER A 250 -10.34 -14.82 2.16
N ALA A 251 -11.14 -14.51 1.15
CA ALA A 251 -12.17 -15.43 0.67
C ALA A 251 -11.57 -16.75 0.15
N VAL A 252 -10.36 -16.70 -0.42
CA VAL A 252 -9.65 -17.87 -0.92
C VAL A 252 -9.13 -18.74 0.22
N THR A 253 -8.47 -18.15 1.23
CA THR A 253 -7.94 -18.90 2.38
C THR A 253 -9.04 -19.37 3.34
N ALA A 254 -10.21 -18.75 3.29
CA ALA A 254 -11.43 -19.21 3.97
C ALA A 254 -12.22 -20.27 3.18
N GLU A 255 -11.72 -20.70 2.04
CA GLU A 255 -12.33 -21.69 1.15
C GLU A 255 -13.71 -21.27 0.60
N LEU A 256 -13.99 -19.98 0.53
CA LEU A 256 -15.24 -19.42 -0.02
C LEU A 256 -15.16 -19.21 -1.53
N ALA A 257 -13.96 -18.97 -2.07
CA ALA A 257 -13.72 -18.69 -3.48
C ALA A 257 -12.50 -19.44 -4.01
N GLY A 258 -12.44 -19.65 -5.33
CA GLY A 258 -11.29 -20.23 -6.02
C GLY A 258 -10.20 -19.23 -6.35
N SER A 259 -10.53 -17.92 -6.42
CA SER A 259 -9.59 -16.85 -6.71
C SER A 259 -9.96 -15.53 -6.03
N GLU A 260 -9.01 -14.60 -6.03
CA GLU A 260 -9.18 -13.24 -5.52
C GLU A 260 -8.16 -12.31 -6.14
N PHE A 261 -8.58 -11.13 -6.60
CA PHE A 261 -7.67 -10.09 -7.05
C PHE A 261 -7.03 -9.38 -5.85
N THR A 262 -5.71 -9.31 -5.86
CA THR A 262 -4.93 -8.61 -4.84
C THR A 262 -3.52 -8.31 -5.37
N TRP A 263 -2.64 -7.77 -4.54
CA TRP A 263 -1.24 -7.59 -4.88
C TRP A 263 -0.48 -8.93 -4.81
N ASP A 264 0.47 -9.16 -5.71
CA ASP A 264 1.23 -10.40 -5.85
C ASP A 264 1.91 -10.88 -4.56
N ASN A 265 2.43 -9.95 -3.75
CA ASN A 265 3.07 -10.26 -2.48
C ASN A 265 2.12 -10.85 -1.42
N PHE A 266 0.79 -10.69 -1.58
CA PHE A 266 -0.19 -11.35 -0.69
C PHE A 266 -0.19 -12.88 -0.83
N ALA A 267 0.35 -13.42 -1.92
CA ALA A 267 0.54 -14.86 -2.07
C ALA A 267 1.36 -15.46 -0.93
N VAL A 268 2.32 -14.72 -0.36
CA VAL A 268 3.10 -15.13 0.83
C VAL A 268 2.16 -15.37 2.01
N ARG A 269 1.30 -14.42 2.29
CA ARG A 269 0.32 -14.50 3.38
C ARG A 269 -0.67 -15.65 3.14
N TYR A 270 -1.20 -15.78 1.95
CA TYR A 270 -2.17 -16.84 1.62
C TYR A 270 -1.57 -18.22 1.78
N THR A 271 -0.30 -18.40 1.41
CA THR A 271 0.42 -19.66 1.60
C THR A 271 0.64 -19.97 3.08
N ALA A 272 0.87 -18.95 3.92
CA ALA A 272 1.05 -19.14 5.36
C ALA A 272 -0.28 -19.42 6.11
N GLU A 273 -1.39 -18.82 5.68
CA GLU A 273 -2.69 -18.90 6.36
C GLU A 273 -3.60 -20.01 5.83
N GLY A 274 -3.44 -20.37 4.58
CA GLY A 274 -4.35 -21.30 3.88
C GLY A 274 -3.87 -22.75 3.95
N LYS A 275 -4.75 -23.65 3.47
CA LYS A 275 -4.52 -25.11 3.48
C LYS A 275 -4.31 -25.70 2.08
N SER A 276 -4.31 -24.86 1.05
CA SER A 276 -4.23 -25.25 -0.35
C SER A 276 -2.91 -24.81 -0.99
N GLN A 277 -2.73 -25.14 -2.25
CA GLN A 277 -1.64 -24.63 -3.07
C GLN A 277 -2.10 -23.38 -3.81
N TYR A 278 -1.53 -22.24 -3.44
CA TYR A 278 -1.87 -20.97 -4.07
C TYR A 278 -0.90 -20.63 -5.19
N GLY A 279 -1.36 -19.87 -6.16
CA GLY A 279 -0.57 -19.41 -7.28
C GLY A 279 -0.97 -18.04 -7.75
N LEU A 280 -0.13 -17.40 -8.55
CA LEU A 280 -0.41 -16.15 -9.21
C LEU A 280 -0.84 -16.42 -10.66
N ALA A 281 -1.88 -15.75 -11.09
CA ALA A 281 -2.36 -15.77 -12.46
C ALA A 281 -2.41 -14.32 -13.01
N PRO A 282 -2.23 -14.16 -14.34
CA PRO A 282 -2.30 -12.85 -14.96
C PRO A 282 -3.68 -12.21 -14.83
N ILE A 283 -3.71 -10.89 -14.78
CA ILE A 283 -4.95 -10.11 -14.88
C ILE A 283 -5.59 -10.37 -16.25
N PRO A 284 -6.90 -10.59 -16.34
CA PRO A 284 -7.60 -10.68 -17.61
C PRO A 284 -7.49 -9.39 -18.42
N THR A 285 -7.53 -9.49 -19.74
CA THR A 285 -7.41 -8.35 -20.65
C THR A 285 -8.63 -8.23 -21.55
N THR A 286 -8.86 -7.04 -22.11
CA THR A 286 -9.96 -6.81 -23.05
C THR A 286 -9.64 -7.35 -24.45
N ASP A 287 -8.40 -7.24 -24.89
CA ASP A 287 -7.96 -7.58 -26.25
C ASP A 287 -6.91 -8.72 -26.32
N GLY A 288 -6.64 -9.38 -25.19
CA GLY A 288 -5.64 -10.44 -25.08
C GLY A 288 -4.18 -9.94 -25.09
N ARG A 289 -3.91 -8.65 -25.14
CA ARG A 289 -2.56 -8.09 -25.32
C ARG A 289 -2.21 -7.00 -24.30
N LYS A 290 -3.11 -6.06 -24.04
CA LYS A 290 -2.88 -4.91 -23.17
C LYS A 290 -3.54 -5.12 -21.83
N THR A 291 -2.76 -5.19 -20.79
CA THR A 291 -3.29 -5.28 -19.43
C THR A 291 -3.48 -3.92 -18.78
N GLY A 292 -2.82 -2.86 -19.29
CA GLY A 292 -2.76 -1.55 -18.63
C GLY A 292 -2.21 -1.62 -17.20
N GLN A 293 -1.55 -2.73 -16.87
CA GLN A 293 -1.09 -3.03 -15.51
C GLN A 293 0.09 -2.15 -15.14
N TYR A 294 0.18 -1.76 -13.89
CA TYR A 294 1.24 -0.93 -13.36
C TYR A 294 1.89 -1.56 -12.14
N LEU A 295 3.13 -1.16 -11.89
CA LEU A 295 3.82 -1.46 -10.65
C LEU A 295 3.32 -0.52 -9.54
N GLY A 296 2.85 -1.08 -8.44
CA GLY A 296 2.67 -0.34 -7.20
C GLY A 296 3.98 -0.33 -6.41
N SER A 297 4.18 0.67 -5.57
CA SER A 297 5.33 0.70 -4.66
C SER A 297 4.94 1.22 -3.29
N LEU A 298 5.48 0.58 -2.25
CA LEU A 298 5.62 1.19 -0.95
C LEU A 298 6.85 2.09 -0.97
N MET A 299 6.78 3.21 -0.27
CA MET A 299 7.84 4.21 -0.23
C MET A 299 8.22 4.56 1.21
N LEU A 300 9.42 5.06 1.38
CA LEU A 300 9.82 5.79 2.58
C LEU A 300 9.78 7.29 2.26
N SER A 301 9.02 8.03 3.05
CA SER A 301 8.95 9.49 3.02
C SER A 301 9.56 10.07 4.28
N ALA A 302 10.01 11.31 4.19
CA ALA A 302 10.57 12.06 5.31
C ALA A 302 9.65 13.23 5.72
N SER A 303 9.65 13.55 7.00
CA SER A 303 8.94 14.72 7.52
C SER A 303 9.71 16.01 7.19
N LYS A 304 9.00 17.02 6.68
CA LYS A 304 9.58 18.37 6.49
C LYS A 304 10.03 19.02 7.80
N ARG A 305 9.53 18.56 8.93
CA ARG A 305 9.88 19.09 10.25
C ARG A 305 11.01 18.34 10.94
N THR A 306 11.64 17.38 10.25
CA THR A 306 12.82 16.71 10.83
C THR A 306 13.97 17.70 11.03
N GLU A 307 14.62 17.63 12.19
CA GLU A 307 15.83 18.39 12.48
C GLU A 307 17.08 17.66 11.96
N HIS A 308 16.93 16.46 11.39
CA HIS A 308 18.00 15.55 10.99
C HIS A 308 17.86 15.08 9.53
N PRO A 309 17.70 15.99 8.54
CA PRO A 309 17.44 15.60 7.15
C PRO A 309 18.52 14.73 6.52
N LYS A 310 19.77 14.94 6.90
CA LYS A 310 20.91 14.14 6.44
C LYS A 310 20.84 12.70 6.96
N GLU A 311 20.66 12.53 8.27
CA GLU A 311 20.60 11.21 8.92
C GLU A 311 19.37 10.43 8.46
N VAL A 312 18.27 11.12 8.23
CA VAL A 312 17.05 10.56 7.63
C VAL A 312 17.31 10.05 6.22
N ALA A 313 17.98 10.84 5.38
CA ALA A 313 18.34 10.44 4.01
C ALA A 313 19.29 9.23 4.01
N GLN A 314 20.31 9.23 4.88
CA GLN A 314 21.24 8.11 5.04
C GLN A 314 20.52 6.83 5.52
N PHE A 315 19.53 6.96 6.40
CA PHE A 315 18.70 5.83 6.81
C PHE A 315 17.85 5.29 5.67
N ILE A 316 17.19 6.17 4.90
CA ILE A 316 16.41 5.78 3.73
C ILE A 316 17.32 5.09 2.70
N ASP A 317 18.48 5.68 2.38
CA ASP A 317 19.46 5.10 1.46
C ASP A 317 19.86 3.69 1.88
N PHE A 318 20.21 3.50 3.16
CA PHE A 318 20.56 2.20 3.70
C PHE A 318 19.41 1.19 3.55
N MET A 319 18.18 1.58 3.91
CA MET A 319 17.01 0.70 3.88
C MET A 319 16.60 0.25 2.48
N VAL A 320 17.02 0.95 1.43
CA VAL A 320 16.67 0.62 0.04
C VAL A 320 17.85 0.10 -0.78
N HIS A 321 19.10 0.31 -0.36
CA HIS A 321 20.27 -0.08 -1.15
C HIS A 321 21.16 -1.14 -0.50
N ASP A 322 21.10 -1.32 0.82
CA ASP A 322 21.98 -2.29 1.48
C ASP A 322 21.53 -3.73 1.15
N PRO A 323 22.42 -4.58 0.58
CA PRO A 323 22.07 -5.95 0.19
C PRO A 323 21.61 -6.84 1.36
N GLU A 324 22.14 -6.62 2.58
CA GLU A 324 21.75 -7.41 3.75
C GLU A 324 20.29 -7.08 4.17
N VAL A 325 19.85 -5.82 4.00
CA VAL A 325 18.44 -5.45 4.17
C VAL A 325 17.58 -6.22 3.15
N GLY A 326 18.03 -6.33 1.91
CA GLY A 326 17.35 -7.14 0.88
C GLY A 326 17.17 -8.60 1.30
N LYS A 327 18.22 -9.23 1.84
CA LYS A 327 18.17 -10.61 2.35
C LYS A 327 17.19 -10.77 3.52
N ILE A 328 17.18 -9.82 4.46
CA ILE A 328 16.31 -9.85 5.64
C ILE A 328 14.85 -9.62 5.23
N MET A 329 14.59 -8.62 4.42
CA MET A 329 13.23 -8.25 4.02
C MET A 329 12.61 -9.22 3.02
N GLY A 330 13.44 -9.81 2.14
CA GLY A 330 12.94 -10.65 1.05
C GLY A 330 11.86 -9.91 0.25
N TYR A 331 10.75 -10.57 -0.04
CA TYR A 331 9.61 -9.99 -0.76
C TYR A 331 8.46 -9.53 0.16
N ASP A 332 8.73 -9.34 1.46
CA ASP A 332 7.70 -8.89 2.41
C ASP A 332 7.07 -7.53 2.04
N ARG A 333 7.86 -6.63 1.45
CA ARG A 333 7.40 -5.31 0.97
C ARG A 333 7.24 -5.24 -0.55
N GLY A 334 7.14 -6.39 -1.22
CA GLY A 334 7.22 -6.52 -2.67
C GLY A 334 8.63 -6.91 -3.13
N VAL A 335 8.80 -7.09 -4.43
CA VAL A 335 10.12 -7.35 -5.02
C VAL A 335 11.00 -6.11 -4.81
N PRO A 336 12.22 -6.24 -4.28
CA PRO A 336 13.06 -5.10 -3.93
C PRO A 336 13.22 -4.08 -5.06
N ALA A 337 13.14 -2.80 -4.72
CA ALA A 337 13.15 -1.73 -5.71
C ALA A 337 14.52 -1.51 -6.37
N THR A 338 15.61 -1.87 -5.68
CA THR A 338 16.97 -1.70 -6.18
C THR A 338 17.58 -3.02 -6.65
N GLU A 339 18.43 -2.94 -7.67
CA GLU A 339 19.13 -4.10 -8.22
C GLU A 339 20.00 -4.80 -7.17
N ALA A 340 20.67 -4.03 -6.31
CA ALA A 340 21.53 -4.57 -5.26
C ALA A 340 20.76 -5.47 -4.27
N GLN A 341 19.58 -5.05 -3.82
CA GLN A 341 18.75 -5.84 -2.93
C GLN A 341 18.08 -7.00 -3.67
N TYR A 342 17.64 -6.78 -4.91
CA TYR A 342 17.03 -7.82 -5.74
C TYR A 342 17.98 -8.99 -5.99
N GLN A 343 19.21 -8.72 -6.35
CA GLN A 343 20.24 -9.76 -6.57
C GLN A 343 20.70 -10.43 -5.27
N ALA A 344 20.66 -9.72 -4.15
CA ALA A 344 21.05 -10.27 -2.86
C ALA A 344 20.05 -11.30 -2.31
N TYR A 345 18.76 -11.19 -2.68
CA TYR A 345 17.73 -12.11 -2.25
C TYR A 345 17.28 -13.04 -3.38
N VAL A 346 17.64 -14.29 -3.26
CA VAL A 346 17.15 -15.35 -4.15
C VAL A 346 16.07 -16.13 -3.38
N PRO A 347 14.80 -16.06 -3.82
CA PRO A 347 13.74 -16.78 -3.14
C PRO A 347 13.98 -18.30 -3.20
N THR A 348 13.96 -18.95 -2.05
CA THR A 348 14.15 -20.40 -1.94
C THR A 348 12.83 -21.16 -1.89
N ASP A 349 11.78 -20.50 -1.40
CA ASP A 349 10.43 -21.04 -1.34
C ASP A 349 9.66 -20.85 -2.65
N GLU A 350 8.65 -21.69 -2.88
CA GLU A 350 7.87 -21.70 -4.11
C GLU A 350 7.08 -20.43 -4.34
N VAL A 351 6.56 -19.78 -3.27
CA VAL A 351 5.77 -18.57 -3.43
C VAL A 351 6.64 -17.38 -3.83
N GLY A 352 7.82 -17.25 -3.25
CA GLY A 352 8.79 -16.22 -3.65
C GLY A 352 9.24 -16.39 -5.10
N LYS A 353 9.50 -17.63 -5.54
CA LYS A 353 9.83 -17.93 -6.96
C LYS A 353 8.69 -17.55 -7.90
N GLN A 354 7.43 -17.80 -7.50
CA GLN A 354 6.25 -17.42 -8.29
C GLN A 354 6.10 -15.91 -8.42
N ILE A 355 6.30 -15.15 -7.34
CA ILE A 355 6.26 -13.68 -7.36
C ILE A 355 7.34 -13.15 -8.30
N ALA A 356 8.59 -13.65 -8.17
CA ALA A 356 9.68 -13.24 -9.05
C ALA A 356 9.39 -13.55 -10.52
N ALA A 357 8.86 -14.75 -10.82
CA ALA A 357 8.50 -15.14 -12.17
C ALA A 357 7.35 -14.31 -12.74
N TYR A 358 6.35 -13.98 -11.90
CA TYR A 358 5.21 -13.16 -12.29
C TYR A 358 5.65 -11.73 -12.65
N GLU A 359 6.42 -11.06 -11.80
CA GLU A 359 6.93 -9.71 -12.09
C GLU A 359 7.86 -9.70 -13.31
N LYS A 360 8.73 -10.69 -13.43
CA LYS A 360 9.60 -10.86 -14.61
C LYS A 360 8.76 -10.96 -15.89
N GLN A 361 7.73 -11.79 -15.89
CA GLN A 361 6.81 -11.93 -17.03
C GLN A 361 6.14 -10.61 -17.41
N LEU A 362 5.68 -9.81 -16.43
CA LEU A 362 5.05 -8.51 -16.69
C LEU A 362 6.03 -7.53 -17.34
N VAL A 363 7.28 -7.49 -16.89
CA VAL A 363 8.33 -6.65 -17.48
C VAL A 363 8.66 -7.12 -18.91
N GLU A 364 8.85 -8.42 -19.14
CA GLU A 364 9.20 -8.99 -20.45
C GLU A 364 8.08 -8.79 -21.48
N THR A 365 6.83 -8.90 -21.06
CA THR A 365 5.67 -8.69 -21.95
C THR A 365 5.33 -7.22 -22.17
N ARG A 366 6.02 -6.29 -21.50
CA ARG A 366 5.85 -4.84 -21.61
C ARG A 366 4.39 -4.39 -21.41
N VAL A 367 3.68 -5.05 -20.51
CA VAL A 367 2.29 -4.72 -20.16
C VAL A 367 2.18 -3.70 -19.02
N LEU A 368 3.32 -3.32 -18.44
CA LEU A 368 3.38 -2.35 -17.35
C LEU A 368 3.33 -0.92 -17.88
N GLU A 369 2.53 -0.11 -17.25
CA GLU A 369 2.45 1.33 -17.48
C GLU A 369 2.87 2.08 -16.21
N PRO A 370 3.51 3.24 -16.33
CA PRO A 370 3.82 4.07 -15.17
C PRO A 370 2.54 4.45 -14.43
N ILE A 371 2.56 4.27 -13.11
CA ILE A 371 1.51 4.84 -12.26
C ILE A 371 1.83 6.31 -12.03
N THR A 372 0.85 7.17 -12.24
CA THR A 372 0.97 8.59 -11.91
C THR A 372 0.52 8.83 -10.48
N PRO A 373 1.17 9.74 -9.73
CA PRO A 373 0.70 10.13 -8.40
C PRO A 373 -0.76 10.57 -8.45
N HIS A 374 -1.57 9.99 -7.59
CA HIS A 374 -2.99 10.30 -7.53
C HIS A 374 -3.22 11.76 -7.10
N PRO A 375 -4.33 12.39 -7.52
CA PRO A 375 -4.69 13.73 -7.09
C PRO A 375 -4.94 13.78 -5.57
N ALA A 376 -4.89 14.97 -4.98
CA ALA A 376 -5.36 15.17 -3.61
C ALA A 376 -6.84 14.72 -3.52
N GLY A 377 -7.23 14.12 -2.41
CA GLY A 377 -8.57 13.55 -2.24
C GLY A 377 -8.78 12.13 -2.79
N ALA A 378 -7.80 11.56 -3.48
CA ALA A 378 -7.88 10.18 -4.00
C ALA A 378 -8.12 9.13 -2.90
N ASP A 379 -7.56 9.33 -1.72
CA ASP A 379 -7.79 8.46 -0.55
C ASP A 379 -9.25 8.48 -0.08
N VAL A 380 -9.93 9.61 -0.19
CA VAL A 380 -11.37 9.71 0.10
C VAL A 380 -12.18 8.98 -0.98
N CYS A 381 -11.79 9.11 -2.25
CA CYS A 381 -12.41 8.38 -3.36
C CYS A 381 -12.26 6.85 -3.17
N GLU A 382 -11.08 6.37 -2.80
CA GLU A 382 -10.84 4.93 -2.53
C GLU A 382 -11.70 4.42 -1.37
N ALA A 383 -11.73 5.16 -0.26
CA ALA A 383 -12.56 4.80 0.89
C ALA A 383 -14.06 4.78 0.56
N ALA A 384 -14.54 5.76 -0.20
CA ALA A 384 -15.92 5.81 -0.67
C ALA A 384 -16.26 4.66 -1.63
N PHE A 385 -15.34 4.32 -2.56
CA PHE A 385 -15.53 3.22 -3.51
C PHE A 385 -15.68 1.88 -2.78
N LEU A 386 -14.82 1.61 -1.80
CA LEU A 386 -14.89 0.39 -0.98
C LEU A 386 -16.18 0.36 -0.15
N ARG A 387 -16.46 1.41 0.60
CA ARG A 387 -17.65 1.48 1.49
C ARG A 387 -18.95 1.30 0.71
N LEU A 388 -19.13 2.04 -0.38
CA LEU A 388 -20.36 1.94 -1.19
C LEU A 388 -20.49 0.57 -1.84
N SER A 389 -19.39 -0.06 -2.24
CA SER A 389 -19.41 -1.44 -2.75
C SER A 389 -19.81 -2.44 -1.68
N GLU A 390 -19.40 -2.27 -0.43
CA GLU A 390 -19.83 -3.10 0.71
C GLU A 390 -21.32 -2.89 1.00
N GLU A 391 -21.81 -1.65 1.09
CA GLU A 391 -23.24 -1.34 1.28
C GLU A 391 -24.14 -1.99 0.22
N MET A 392 -23.73 -1.88 -1.07
CA MET A 392 -24.46 -2.54 -2.17
C MET A 392 -24.41 -4.06 -2.06
N SER A 393 -23.27 -4.63 -1.70
CA SER A 393 -23.08 -6.07 -1.59
C SER A 393 -23.95 -6.70 -0.49
N LEU A 394 -24.21 -5.94 0.57
CA LEU A 394 -25.11 -6.33 1.67
C LEU A 394 -26.59 -6.08 1.35
N GLY A 395 -26.90 -5.44 0.23
CA GLY A 395 -28.26 -5.07 -0.17
C GLY A 395 -28.80 -3.82 0.55
N GLU A 396 -27.93 -3.06 1.21
CA GLU A 396 -28.30 -1.86 1.98
C GLU A 396 -28.51 -0.64 1.08
N ARG A 397 -27.95 -0.67 -0.15
CA ARG A 397 -28.02 0.43 -1.10
C ARG A 397 -28.18 -0.05 -2.54
N PRO A 398 -29.12 0.53 -3.33
CA PRO A 398 -29.22 0.30 -4.76
C PRO A 398 -27.98 0.84 -5.51
N VAL A 399 -27.59 0.16 -6.59
CA VAL A 399 -26.44 0.56 -7.42
C VAL A 399 -26.55 2.03 -7.91
N ALA A 400 -27.73 2.42 -8.38
CA ALA A 400 -27.96 3.78 -8.90
C ALA A 400 -27.70 4.87 -7.84
N ASP A 401 -28.10 4.62 -6.59
CA ASP A 401 -27.90 5.57 -5.47
C ASP A 401 -26.44 5.60 -5.03
N ALA A 402 -25.78 4.43 -5.01
CA ALA A 402 -24.36 4.33 -4.69
C ALA A 402 -23.49 5.07 -5.72
N VAL A 403 -23.79 4.95 -7.02
CA VAL A 403 -23.08 5.66 -8.08
C VAL A 403 -23.23 7.17 -7.91
N LYS A 404 -24.44 7.68 -7.74
CA LYS A 404 -24.68 9.13 -7.53
C LYS A 404 -23.93 9.66 -6.31
N GLN A 405 -23.98 8.89 -5.21
CA GLN A 405 -23.28 9.28 -3.99
C GLN A 405 -21.77 9.25 -4.19
N TYR A 406 -21.23 8.25 -4.87
CA TYR A 406 -19.81 8.16 -5.19
C TYR A 406 -19.34 9.40 -5.97
N PHE A 407 -20.04 9.77 -7.04
CA PHE A 407 -19.67 10.93 -7.84
C PHE A 407 -19.78 12.25 -7.06
N THR A 408 -20.76 12.38 -6.16
CA THR A 408 -20.89 13.55 -5.27
C THR A 408 -19.70 13.66 -4.31
N GLU A 409 -19.36 12.56 -3.64
CA GLU A 409 -18.23 12.54 -2.69
C GLU A 409 -16.89 12.75 -3.39
N ALA A 410 -16.69 12.08 -4.54
CA ALA A 410 -15.46 12.23 -5.33
C ALA A 410 -15.27 13.65 -5.85
N LYS A 411 -16.35 14.29 -6.36
CA LYS A 411 -16.29 15.69 -6.79
C LYS A 411 -15.87 16.62 -5.64
N THR A 412 -16.43 16.44 -4.46
CA THR A 412 -16.07 17.23 -3.29
C THR A 412 -14.61 17.01 -2.89
N ALA A 413 -14.18 15.76 -2.83
CA ALA A 413 -12.83 15.40 -2.41
C ALA A 413 -11.75 15.88 -3.40
N LEU A 414 -12.02 15.82 -4.70
CA LEU A 414 -11.06 16.22 -5.75
C LEU A 414 -11.06 17.74 -6.03
N SER A 415 -12.00 18.51 -5.45
CA SER A 415 -12.05 19.97 -5.57
C SER A 415 -11.41 20.68 -4.39
N SER A 416 -11.00 19.96 -3.36
CA SER A 416 -10.37 20.47 -2.13
C SER A 416 -8.85 20.35 -2.20
#